data_e8b78aec564d6913be9ade16b00f3ae9
#
_entry.id   e8b78aec564d6913be9ade16b00f3ae9
#
_cell.length_a   1.000
_cell.length_b   1.000
_cell.length_c   1.000
_cell.angle_alpha   90.00
_cell.angle_beta   90.00
_cell.angle_gamma   90.00
#
_symmetry.space_group_name_H-M   'P 1'
#
loop_
_entity.id
_entity.type
_entity.pdbx_description
1 polymer ?
#
loop_
_entity_poly.entity_id
_entity_poly.type
_entity_poly.pdbx_seq_one_letter_code
_entity_poly.pdbx_strand_id
1 'polypeptide(L)'
;MSKIFLKIFKGKVTATQKAHWSFLPLWIMATAIGTSCGGITSAFVTDYVRGDFGVFLSFAVMSMAIALMQWLVIRRQILGMGWLLTTFLGGSLGGVLSSWVSFQLAFTYGDVADFLTIYACLRGFSVGLAQWILLKQYFRGAVWWIAATTASAYISLTIGSLLIFQLGYFLTVFVGAIYGILTGIVLLVFFWFRGQSG
;
A
#
# COMPACT_ATOMS: atom_id res chain seq x y z
N MET A 1 -17.05 -6.71 -20.83
CA MET A 1 -15.88 -5.90 -20.41
C MET A 1 -15.21 -5.34 -21.66
N SER A 2 -15.16 -4.00 -21.81
CA SER A 2 -14.75 -3.32 -23.05
C SER A 2 -13.27 -3.59 -23.38
N LYS A 3 -12.96 -3.79 -24.68
CA LYS A 3 -11.59 -3.98 -25.20
C LYS A 3 -10.63 -2.84 -24.83
N ILE A 4 -11.16 -1.67 -24.49
CA ILE A 4 -10.39 -0.51 -24.02
C ILE A 4 -9.80 -0.76 -22.63
N PHE A 5 -10.57 -1.36 -21.71
CA PHE A 5 -10.09 -1.70 -20.37
C PHE A 5 -8.90 -2.68 -20.42
N LEU A 6 -8.97 -3.67 -21.31
CA LEU A 6 -7.89 -4.63 -21.55
C LEU A 6 -6.64 -3.99 -22.17
N LYS A 7 -6.78 -2.92 -22.95
CA LYS A 7 -5.66 -2.23 -23.61
C LYS A 7 -4.84 -1.37 -22.63
N ILE A 8 -5.50 -0.80 -21.61
CA ILE A 8 -4.85 -0.02 -20.54
C ILE A 8 -4.01 -0.95 -19.64
N PHE A 9 -4.43 -2.21 -19.49
CA PHE A 9 -3.74 -3.21 -18.68
C PHE A 9 -2.70 -4.05 -19.44
N LYS A 10 -2.74 -4.07 -20.80
CA LYS A 10 -1.79 -4.82 -21.67
C LYS A 10 -0.70 -3.92 -22.25
N GLY A 11 0.15 -3.32 -21.42
CA GLY A 11 1.44 -2.83 -21.93
C GLY A 11 2.37 -4.03 -22.24
N LYS A 12 3.22 -3.92 -23.26
CA LYS A 12 4.18 -4.96 -23.61
C LYS A 12 5.18 -5.13 -22.46
N VAL A 13 5.07 -6.22 -21.71
CA VAL A 13 6.12 -6.65 -20.79
C VAL A 13 7.23 -7.25 -21.62
N THR A 14 8.33 -6.51 -21.79
CA THR A 14 9.55 -7.11 -22.34
C THR A 14 10.10 -8.12 -21.33
N ALA A 15 10.19 -9.36 -21.74
CA ALA A 15 10.36 -10.56 -20.91
C ALA A 15 11.73 -10.73 -20.23
N THR A 16 12.59 -9.72 -20.16
CA THR A 16 14.01 -9.91 -19.80
C THR A 16 14.59 -8.89 -18.83
N GLN A 17 13.80 -8.33 -17.94
CA GLN A 17 14.43 -7.49 -16.91
C GLN A 17 14.63 -8.31 -15.62
N LYS A 18 15.87 -8.86 -15.45
CA LYS A 18 16.32 -9.46 -14.18
C LYS A 18 16.04 -8.46 -13.06
N ALA A 19 15.52 -8.96 -11.94
CA ALA A 19 15.33 -8.15 -10.73
C ALA A 19 16.67 -7.48 -10.36
N HIS A 20 16.77 -6.17 -10.56
CA HIS A 20 17.98 -5.44 -10.24
C HIS A 20 17.99 -5.19 -8.73
N TRP A 21 19.10 -5.43 -8.06
CA TRP A 21 19.25 -5.18 -6.61
C TRP A 21 18.90 -3.73 -6.22
N SER A 22 19.00 -2.79 -7.17
CA SER A 22 18.56 -1.40 -6.98
C SER A 22 17.04 -1.23 -6.81
N PHE A 23 16.23 -2.24 -7.12
CA PHE A 23 14.77 -2.15 -6.96
C PHE A 23 14.37 -1.98 -5.49
N LEU A 24 14.96 -2.78 -4.60
CA LEU A 24 14.58 -2.78 -3.17
C LEU A 24 14.78 -1.40 -2.51
N PRO A 25 15.98 -0.77 -2.55
CA PRO A 25 16.15 0.55 -1.95
C PRO A 25 15.24 1.61 -2.57
N LEU A 26 15.03 1.59 -3.90
CA LEU A 26 14.10 2.50 -4.55
C LEU A 26 12.66 2.29 -4.10
N TRP A 27 12.24 1.04 -3.92
CA TRP A 27 10.90 0.71 -3.43
C TRP A 27 10.69 1.17 -1.99
N ILE A 28 11.68 0.96 -1.12
CA ILE A 28 11.66 1.43 0.27
C ILE A 28 11.54 2.95 0.32
N MET A 29 12.40 3.66 -0.42
CA MET A 29 12.38 5.12 -0.48
C MET A 29 11.05 5.65 -1.02
N ALA A 30 10.55 5.08 -2.12
CA ALA A 30 9.28 5.48 -2.71
C ALA A 30 8.11 5.29 -1.74
N THR A 31 8.08 4.16 -1.02
CA THR A 31 7.04 3.90 -0.03
C THR A 31 7.16 4.83 1.17
N ALA A 32 8.36 5.07 1.69
CA ALA A 32 8.60 5.98 2.80
C ALA A 32 8.21 7.44 2.45
N ILE A 33 8.65 7.93 1.29
CA ILE A 33 8.32 9.28 0.80
C ILE A 33 6.81 9.40 0.56
N GLY A 34 6.22 8.41 -0.13
CA GLY A 34 4.78 8.39 -0.41
C GLY A 34 3.93 8.41 0.87
N THR A 35 4.32 7.61 1.87
CA THR A 35 3.64 7.57 3.17
C THR A 35 3.78 8.89 3.92
N SER A 36 4.96 9.51 3.89
CA SER A 36 5.22 10.77 4.59
C SER A 36 4.50 11.95 3.94
N CYS A 37 4.66 12.12 2.63
CA CYS A 37 3.96 13.17 1.91
C CYS A 37 2.45 12.99 1.99
N GLY A 38 1.96 11.75 1.85
CA GLY A 38 0.57 11.42 1.98
C GLY A 38 0.03 11.65 3.40
N GLY A 39 0.80 11.29 4.43
CA GLY A 39 0.44 11.52 5.82
C GLY A 39 0.33 13.01 6.17
N ILE A 40 1.31 13.81 5.77
CA ILE A 40 1.29 15.27 5.99
C ILE A 40 0.11 15.91 5.26
N THR A 41 -0.07 15.62 3.99
CA THR A 41 -1.18 16.20 3.21
C THR A 41 -2.54 15.74 3.69
N SER A 42 -2.68 14.49 4.15
CA SER A 42 -3.94 13.99 4.71
C SER A 42 -4.29 14.68 6.03
N ALA A 43 -3.29 15.01 6.86
CA ALA A 43 -3.50 15.79 8.09
C ALA A 43 -4.06 17.18 7.77
N PHE A 44 -3.45 17.89 6.80
CA PHE A 44 -4.01 19.17 6.35
C PHE A 44 -5.45 19.04 5.85
N VAL A 45 -5.76 18.01 5.06
CA VAL A 45 -7.13 17.79 4.57
C VAL A 45 -8.10 17.62 5.75
N THR A 46 -7.72 16.87 6.77
CA THR A 46 -8.57 16.62 7.95
C THR A 46 -8.81 17.90 8.76
N ASP A 47 -7.84 18.81 8.80
CA ASP A 47 -7.98 20.09 9.50
C ASP A 47 -8.94 21.07 8.81
N TYR A 48 -8.97 21.06 7.47
CA TYR A 48 -9.77 22.01 6.68
C TYR A 48 -11.12 21.45 6.20
N VAL A 49 -11.22 20.14 6.00
CA VAL A 49 -12.44 19.49 5.48
C VAL A 49 -13.01 18.57 6.55
N ARG A 50 -14.13 19.00 7.14
CA ARG A 50 -14.79 18.26 8.23
C ARG A 50 -15.76 17.20 7.71
N GLY A 51 -16.11 16.25 8.58
CA GLY A 51 -17.11 15.21 8.32
C GLY A 51 -16.59 14.06 7.46
N ASP A 52 -17.48 13.18 7.06
CA ASP A 52 -17.17 11.93 6.33
C ASP A 52 -16.45 12.16 5.01
N PHE A 53 -16.77 13.26 4.33
CA PHE A 53 -16.10 13.65 3.10
C PHE A 53 -14.62 14.00 3.34
N GLY A 54 -14.30 14.68 4.44
CA GLY A 54 -12.92 14.98 4.85
C GLY A 54 -12.13 13.71 5.13
N VAL A 55 -12.73 12.75 5.82
CA VAL A 55 -12.13 11.43 6.08
C VAL A 55 -11.85 10.70 4.77
N PHE A 56 -12.82 10.62 3.87
CA PHE A 56 -12.60 9.99 2.55
C PHE A 56 -11.48 10.70 1.76
N LEU A 57 -11.51 12.02 1.71
CA LEU A 57 -10.53 12.80 0.96
C LEU A 57 -9.12 12.65 1.54
N SER A 58 -8.97 12.58 2.86
CA SER A 58 -7.68 12.36 3.51
C SER A 58 -7.07 11.01 3.12
N PHE A 59 -7.87 9.93 3.12
CA PHE A 59 -7.40 8.63 2.65
C PHE A 59 -7.12 8.61 1.15
N ALA A 60 -7.90 9.32 0.34
CA ALA A 60 -7.68 9.41 -1.09
C ALA A 60 -6.34 10.10 -1.41
N VAL A 61 -6.06 11.23 -0.78
CA VAL A 61 -4.79 11.96 -0.95
C VAL A 61 -3.60 11.14 -0.48
N MET A 62 -3.70 10.53 0.71
CA MET A 62 -2.65 9.65 1.23
C MET A 62 -2.36 8.48 0.30
N SER A 63 -3.42 7.81 -0.16
CA SER A 63 -3.29 6.64 -1.04
C SER A 63 -2.76 7.03 -2.42
N MET A 64 -3.13 8.20 -2.93
CA MET A 64 -2.61 8.71 -4.19
C MET A 64 -1.11 8.99 -4.10
N ALA A 65 -0.63 9.62 -3.02
CA ALA A 65 0.79 9.88 -2.82
C ALA A 65 1.61 8.59 -2.80
N ILE A 66 1.16 7.59 -2.04
CA ILE A 66 1.81 6.26 -1.99
C ILE A 66 1.77 5.60 -3.36
N ALA A 67 0.61 5.59 -4.02
CA ALA A 67 0.43 4.96 -5.33
C ALA A 67 1.33 5.56 -6.40
N LEU A 68 1.47 6.90 -6.43
CA LEU A 68 2.34 7.61 -7.36
C LEU A 68 3.81 7.25 -7.14
N MET A 69 4.30 7.31 -5.90
CA MET A 69 5.69 7.02 -5.59
C MET A 69 6.04 5.56 -5.90
N GLN A 70 5.19 4.62 -5.52
CA GLN A 70 5.38 3.21 -5.85
C GLN A 70 5.30 2.95 -7.36
N TRP A 71 4.37 3.62 -8.06
CA TRP A 71 4.23 3.49 -9.50
C TRP A 71 5.48 3.95 -10.24
N LEU A 72 6.13 5.04 -9.82
CA LEU A 72 7.38 5.51 -10.43
C LEU A 72 8.47 4.45 -10.44
N VAL A 73 8.52 3.59 -9.42
CA VAL A 73 9.49 2.50 -9.32
C VAL A 73 9.05 1.28 -10.14
N ILE A 74 7.78 0.86 -9.99
CA ILE A 74 7.30 -0.42 -10.53
C ILE A 74 6.87 -0.34 -12.01
N ARG A 75 6.61 0.86 -12.55
CA ARG A 75 6.10 1.07 -13.93
C ARG A 75 6.96 0.44 -15.02
N ARG A 76 8.23 0.22 -14.75
CA ARG A 76 9.15 -0.43 -15.70
C ARG A 76 9.12 -1.96 -15.64
N GLN A 77 8.55 -2.53 -14.59
CA GLN A 77 8.56 -3.96 -14.31
C GLN A 77 7.18 -4.61 -14.45
N ILE A 78 6.16 -3.92 -13.98
CA ILE A 78 4.76 -4.32 -14.05
C ILE A 78 3.98 -3.15 -14.63
N LEU A 79 3.06 -3.44 -15.50
CA LEU A 79 2.22 -2.48 -16.23
C LEU A 79 1.68 -1.32 -15.40
N GLY A 80 2.21 -0.19 -15.73
CA GLY A 80 2.09 1.16 -15.35
C GLY A 80 0.87 1.59 -14.52
N MET A 81 -0.20 1.98 -15.18
CA MET A 81 -1.37 2.62 -14.54
C MET A 81 -2.20 1.70 -13.66
N GLY A 82 -2.17 0.40 -13.92
CA GLY A 82 -2.89 -0.58 -13.13
C GLY A 82 -2.46 -0.59 -11.67
N TRP A 83 -1.16 -0.48 -11.38
CA TRP A 83 -0.65 -0.39 -10.01
C TRP A 83 -1.14 0.85 -9.29
N LEU A 84 -1.08 2.01 -9.96
CA LEU A 84 -1.54 3.27 -9.41
C LEU A 84 -3.04 3.19 -9.05
N LEU A 85 -3.87 2.70 -9.97
CA LEU A 85 -5.31 2.59 -9.75
C LEU A 85 -5.66 1.62 -8.62
N THR A 86 -5.05 0.43 -8.59
CA THR A 86 -5.34 -0.57 -7.56
C THR A 86 -4.86 -0.13 -6.19
N THR A 87 -3.69 0.52 -6.09
CA THR A 87 -3.19 1.07 -4.82
C THR A 87 -4.04 2.23 -4.34
N PHE A 88 -4.43 3.14 -5.24
CA PHE A 88 -5.29 4.27 -4.92
C PHE A 88 -6.67 3.80 -4.43
N LEU A 89 -7.36 2.96 -5.20
CA LEU A 89 -8.69 2.47 -4.84
C LEU A 89 -8.67 1.61 -3.58
N GLY A 90 -7.73 0.65 -3.51
CA GLY A 90 -7.57 -0.22 -2.34
C GLY A 90 -7.24 0.57 -1.07
N GLY A 91 -6.39 1.58 -1.18
CA GLY A 91 -5.99 2.42 -0.06
C GLY A 91 -7.06 3.41 0.37
N SER A 92 -7.80 4.03 -0.57
CA SER A 92 -8.86 5.00 -0.26
C SER A 92 -10.09 4.32 0.34
N LEU A 93 -10.65 3.35 -0.36
CA LEU A 93 -11.82 2.61 0.11
C LEU A 93 -11.51 1.75 1.33
N GLY A 94 -10.36 1.06 1.29
CA GLY A 94 -9.88 0.27 2.41
C GLY A 94 -9.58 1.13 3.65
N GLY A 95 -9.07 2.35 3.46
CA GLY A 95 -8.85 3.29 4.55
C GLY A 95 -10.13 3.70 5.27
N VAL A 96 -11.16 4.08 4.51
CA VAL A 96 -12.48 4.43 5.07
C VAL A 96 -13.11 3.23 5.77
N LEU A 97 -13.14 2.07 5.09
CA LEU A 97 -13.74 0.85 5.66
C LEU A 97 -13.02 0.42 6.93
N SER A 98 -11.69 0.38 6.91
CA SER A 98 -10.91 -0.04 8.09
C SER A 98 -11.09 0.93 9.26
N SER A 99 -11.13 2.25 9.01
CA SER A 99 -11.40 3.23 10.06
C SER A 99 -12.78 3.05 10.66
N TRP A 100 -13.79 2.91 9.82
CA TRP A 100 -15.18 2.74 10.28
C TRP A 100 -15.35 1.45 11.10
N VAL A 101 -14.89 0.31 10.60
CA VAL A 101 -15.00 -0.98 11.32
C VAL A 101 -14.21 -0.94 12.62
N SER A 102 -12.97 -0.43 12.60
CA SER A 102 -12.13 -0.37 13.80
C SER A 102 -12.73 0.55 14.86
N PHE A 103 -13.32 1.68 14.45
CA PHE A 103 -14.00 2.60 15.37
C PHE A 103 -15.21 1.93 16.03
N GLN A 104 -16.06 1.25 15.25
CA GLN A 104 -17.22 0.55 15.78
C GLN A 104 -16.83 -0.55 16.79
N LEU A 105 -15.79 -1.32 16.48
CA LEU A 105 -15.32 -2.39 17.35
C LEU A 105 -14.66 -1.84 18.62
N ALA A 106 -13.80 -0.83 18.51
CA ALA A 106 -13.18 -0.19 19.67
C ALA A 106 -14.21 0.46 20.60
N PHE A 107 -15.26 1.08 20.02
CA PHE A 107 -16.34 1.66 20.80
C PHE A 107 -17.16 0.60 21.54
N THR A 108 -17.34 -0.59 20.93
CA THR A 108 -18.13 -1.68 21.52
C THR A 108 -17.36 -2.43 22.61
N TYR A 109 -16.06 -2.65 22.42
CA TYR A 109 -15.24 -3.49 23.31
C TYR A 109 -14.27 -2.70 24.21
N GLY A 110 -14.10 -1.39 23.97
CA GLY A 110 -13.38 -0.48 24.86
C GLY A 110 -11.85 -0.57 24.81
N ASP A 111 -11.26 -1.29 23.85
CA ASP A 111 -9.81 -1.45 23.76
C ASP A 111 -9.22 -0.71 22.54
N VAL A 112 -8.35 0.28 22.83
CA VAL A 112 -7.66 1.09 21.80
C VAL A 112 -6.57 0.27 21.07
N ALA A 113 -5.99 -0.74 21.73
CA ALA A 113 -4.98 -1.59 21.09
C ALA A 113 -5.61 -2.44 19.97
N ASP A 114 -6.84 -2.90 20.17
CA ASP A 114 -7.59 -3.61 19.14
C ASP A 114 -7.93 -2.71 17.96
N PHE A 115 -8.18 -1.41 18.17
CA PHE A 115 -8.40 -0.46 17.10
C PHE A 115 -7.25 -0.45 16.09
N LEU A 116 -6.01 -0.26 16.55
CA LEU A 116 -4.84 -0.18 15.67
C LEU A 116 -4.58 -1.50 14.93
N THR A 117 -4.75 -2.61 15.63
CA THR A 117 -4.59 -3.96 15.06
C THR A 117 -5.59 -4.22 13.94
N ILE A 118 -6.87 -4.00 14.21
CA ILE A 118 -7.95 -4.21 13.25
C ILE A 118 -7.80 -3.26 12.06
N TYR A 119 -7.53 -1.98 12.33
CA TYR A 119 -7.28 -0.97 11.30
C TYR A 119 -6.14 -1.38 10.38
N ALA A 120 -4.99 -1.78 10.94
CA ALA A 120 -3.83 -2.17 10.17
C ALA A 120 -4.10 -3.39 9.29
N CYS A 121 -4.71 -4.42 9.87
CA CYS A 121 -5.04 -5.66 9.16
C CYS A 121 -6.04 -5.41 8.01
N LEU A 122 -7.13 -4.71 8.27
CA LEU A 122 -8.14 -4.43 7.25
C LEU A 122 -7.61 -3.53 6.14
N ARG A 123 -6.81 -2.52 6.48
CA ARG A 123 -6.19 -1.63 5.50
C ARG A 123 -5.19 -2.40 4.63
N GLY A 124 -4.30 -3.18 5.23
CA GLY A 124 -3.33 -4.01 4.52
C GLY A 124 -4.00 -5.04 3.62
N PHE A 125 -5.06 -5.70 4.12
CA PHE A 125 -5.88 -6.64 3.36
C PHE A 125 -6.53 -5.97 2.14
N SER A 126 -7.17 -4.82 2.32
CA SER A 126 -7.87 -4.11 1.24
C SER A 126 -6.91 -3.66 0.12
N VAL A 127 -5.75 -3.10 0.48
CA VAL A 127 -4.71 -2.75 -0.48
C VAL A 127 -4.16 -4.00 -1.18
N GLY A 128 -3.85 -5.04 -0.40
CA GLY A 128 -3.33 -6.29 -0.93
C GLY A 128 -4.30 -6.99 -1.88
N LEU A 129 -5.59 -7.00 -1.56
CA LEU A 129 -6.64 -7.56 -2.40
C LEU A 129 -6.77 -6.80 -3.73
N ALA A 130 -6.78 -5.46 -3.68
CA ALA A 130 -6.85 -4.64 -4.88
C ALA A 130 -5.61 -4.84 -5.78
N GLN A 131 -4.42 -4.88 -5.21
CA GLN A 131 -3.17 -5.13 -5.94
C GLN A 131 -3.07 -6.58 -6.43
N TRP A 132 -3.59 -7.57 -5.68
CA TRP A 132 -3.64 -8.97 -6.11
C TRP A 132 -4.43 -9.15 -7.40
N ILE A 133 -5.52 -8.41 -7.62
CA ILE A 133 -6.30 -8.46 -8.87
C ILE A 133 -5.40 -8.16 -10.09
N LEU A 134 -4.42 -7.28 -9.91
CA LEU A 134 -3.42 -6.99 -10.94
C LEU A 134 -2.34 -8.08 -10.98
N LEU A 135 -1.73 -8.41 -9.82
CA LEU A 135 -0.58 -9.29 -9.73
C LEU A 135 -0.86 -10.73 -10.18
N LYS A 136 -2.09 -11.24 -9.97
CA LYS A 136 -2.49 -12.59 -10.42
C LYS A 136 -2.38 -12.80 -11.94
N GLN A 137 -2.31 -11.70 -12.72
CA GLN A 137 -2.11 -11.77 -14.17
C GLN A 137 -0.65 -12.04 -14.56
N TYR A 138 0.28 -11.81 -13.62
CA TYR A 138 1.73 -11.86 -13.87
C TYR A 138 2.46 -12.94 -13.08
N PHE A 139 1.94 -13.31 -11.90
CA PHE A 139 2.63 -14.20 -10.96
C PHE A 139 1.73 -15.34 -10.49
N ARG A 140 2.27 -16.58 -10.59
CA ARG A 140 1.70 -17.73 -9.89
C ARG A 140 1.90 -17.53 -8.38
N GLY A 141 0.87 -17.78 -7.58
CA GLY A 141 0.96 -17.58 -6.12
C GLY A 141 0.79 -16.12 -5.67
N ALA A 142 0.35 -15.22 -6.55
CA ALA A 142 0.10 -13.81 -6.19
C ALA A 142 -0.86 -13.62 -5.00
N VAL A 143 -1.63 -14.63 -4.61
CA VAL A 143 -2.49 -14.61 -3.42
C VAL A 143 -1.70 -14.33 -2.14
N TRP A 144 -0.44 -14.77 -2.06
CA TRP A 144 0.45 -14.50 -0.92
C TRP A 144 0.75 -13.01 -0.74
N TRP A 145 0.52 -12.20 -1.80
CA TRP A 145 0.62 -10.76 -1.70
C TRP A 145 -0.37 -10.16 -0.70
N ILE A 146 -1.58 -10.70 -0.62
CA ILE A 146 -2.58 -10.25 0.35
C ILE A 146 -2.07 -10.47 1.78
N ALA A 147 -1.55 -11.65 2.07
CA ALA A 147 -0.98 -11.95 3.39
C ALA A 147 0.24 -11.06 3.69
N ALA A 148 1.11 -10.87 2.70
CA ALA A 148 2.31 -10.04 2.85
C ALA A 148 1.98 -8.58 3.16
N THR A 149 1.04 -7.98 2.43
CA THR A 149 0.62 -6.58 2.66
C THR A 149 -0.11 -6.41 3.98
N THR A 150 -0.95 -7.39 4.37
CA THR A 150 -1.64 -7.40 5.66
C THR A 150 -0.64 -7.47 6.81
N ALA A 151 0.28 -8.43 6.78
CA ALA A 151 1.31 -8.58 7.79
C ALA A 151 2.25 -7.35 7.85
N SER A 152 2.64 -6.81 6.68
CA SER A 152 3.48 -5.62 6.61
C SER A 152 2.79 -4.39 7.21
N ALA A 153 1.51 -4.20 6.96
CA ALA A 153 0.74 -3.10 7.54
C ALA A 153 0.63 -3.25 9.07
N TYR A 154 0.32 -4.45 9.55
CA TYR A 154 0.26 -4.74 10.97
C TYR A 154 1.61 -4.49 11.67
N ILE A 155 2.69 -5.08 11.17
CA ILE A 155 4.03 -4.96 11.76
C ILE A 155 4.50 -3.50 11.76
N SER A 156 4.35 -2.79 10.63
CA SER A 156 4.83 -1.42 10.51
C SER A 156 4.06 -0.45 11.43
N LEU A 157 2.74 -0.61 11.55
CA LEU A 157 1.93 0.23 12.46
C LEU A 157 2.16 -0.14 13.92
N THR A 158 2.30 -1.41 14.26
CA THR A 158 2.61 -1.84 15.64
C THR A 158 3.96 -1.29 16.10
N ILE A 159 5.02 -1.45 15.29
CA ILE A 159 6.34 -0.89 15.62
C ILE A 159 6.25 0.65 15.65
N GLY A 160 5.52 1.25 14.72
CA GLY A 160 5.30 2.70 14.69
C GLY A 160 4.61 3.20 15.97
N SER A 161 3.58 2.53 16.45
CA SER A 161 2.87 2.93 17.66
C SER A 161 3.75 2.89 18.91
N LEU A 162 4.69 1.95 18.99
CA LEU A 162 5.67 1.88 20.07
C LEU A 162 6.68 3.03 20.05
N LEU A 163 6.92 3.62 18.88
CA LEU A 163 7.91 4.67 18.68
C LEU A 163 7.32 6.07 18.49
N ILE A 164 6.00 6.24 18.65
CA ILE A 164 5.29 7.48 18.35
C ILE A 164 5.84 8.68 19.14
N PHE A 165 6.18 8.47 20.40
CA PHE A 165 6.70 9.53 21.27
C PHE A 165 8.15 9.90 20.97
N GLN A 166 8.94 8.99 20.40
CA GLN A 166 10.34 9.22 20.06
C GLN A 166 10.51 9.86 18.68
N LEU A 167 9.67 9.46 17.72
CA LEU A 167 9.85 9.81 16.31
C LEU A 167 9.03 11.03 15.88
N GLY A 168 7.93 11.36 16.56
CA GLY A 168 7.07 12.47 16.19
C GLY A 168 6.73 12.46 14.70
N TYR A 169 7.06 13.56 13.98
CA TYR A 169 6.80 13.68 12.53
C TYR A 169 7.55 12.67 11.65
N PHE A 170 8.67 12.11 12.13
CA PHE A 170 9.41 11.08 11.39
C PHE A 170 8.73 9.70 11.43
N LEU A 171 7.68 9.55 12.24
CA LEU A 171 6.95 8.29 12.37
C LEU A 171 6.44 7.77 11.03
N THR A 172 5.88 8.64 10.19
CA THR A 172 5.33 8.24 8.89
C THR A 172 6.40 7.75 7.92
N VAL A 173 7.60 8.37 7.94
CA VAL A 173 8.77 7.91 7.17
C VAL A 173 9.16 6.51 7.61
N PHE A 174 9.25 6.30 8.92
CA PHE A 174 9.70 5.04 9.51
C PHE A 174 8.70 3.90 9.24
N VAL A 175 7.40 4.14 9.46
CA VAL A 175 6.33 3.18 9.13
C VAL A 175 6.34 2.83 7.65
N GLY A 176 6.46 3.85 6.78
CA GLY A 176 6.55 3.64 5.34
C GLY A 176 7.80 2.86 4.92
N ALA A 177 8.94 3.07 5.57
CA ALA A 177 10.17 2.33 5.30
C ALA A 177 10.04 0.86 5.69
N ILE A 178 9.52 0.55 6.89
CA ILE A 178 9.29 -0.84 7.32
C ILE A 178 8.32 -1.55 6.37
N TYR A 179 7.19 -0.91 6.06
CA TYR A 179 6.23 -1.45 5.09
C TYR A 179 6.89 -1.69 3.72
N GLY A 180 7.71 -0.75 3.26
CA GLY A 180 8.46 -0.84 2.01
C GLY A 180 9.50 -1.97 2.01
N ILE A 181 10.19 -2.21 3.12
CA ILE A 181 11.13 -3.34 3.26
C ILE A 181 10.39 -4.66 3.10
N LEU A 182 9.34 -4.87 3.89
CA LEU A 182 8.61 -6.13 3.93
C LEU A 182 7.94 -6.44 2.58
N THR A 183 7.22 -5.48 2.00
CA THR A 183 6.57 -5.66 0.70
C THR A 183 7.57 -5.71 -0.46
N GLY A 184 8.67 -4.96 -0.38
CA GLY A 184 9.72 -4.97 -1.40
C GLY A 184 10.46 -6.31 -1.50
N ILE A 185 10.72 -6.97 -0.36
CA ILE A 185 11.29 -8.32 -0.34
C ILE A 185 10.37 -9.31 -1.05
N VAL A 186 9.06 -9.27 -0.78
CA VAL A 186 8.08 -10.18 -1.42
C VAL A 186 8.01 -9.92 -2.93
N LEU A 187 8.04 -8.66 -3.37
CA LEU A 187 8.10 -8.34 -4.81
C LEU A 187 9.38 -8.86 -5.47
N LEU A 188 10.54 -8.73 -4.80
CA LEU A 188 11.79 -9.30 -5.32
C LEU A 188 11.70 -10.81 -5.49
N VAL A 189 11.11 -11.51 -4.53
CA VAL A 189 10.87 -12.96 -4.61
C VAL A 189 9.96 -13.29 -5.81
N PHE A 190 8.91 -12.54 -6.05
CA PHE A 190 8.04 -12.73 -7.22
C PHE A 190 8.78 -12.50 -8.54
N PHE A 191 9.60 -11.46 -8.62
CA PHE A 191 10.39 -11.20 -9.82
C PHE A 191 11.45 -12.27 -10.06
N TRP A 192 12.06 -12.79 -8.99
CA TRP A 192 13.07 -13.85 -9.10
C TRP A 192 12.49 -15.15 -9.63
N PHE A 193 11.35 -15.61 -9.09
CA PHE A 193 10.68 -16.82 -9.59
C PHE A 193 10.19 -16.67 -11.03
N ARG A 194 9.74 -15.49 -11.44
CA ARG A 194 9.36 -15.24 -12.83
C ARG A 194 10.52 -15.38 -13.79
N GLY A 195 11.72 -14.97 -13.39
CA GLY A 195 12.93 -15.09 -14.22
C GLY A 195 13.43 -16.53 -14.42
N GLN A 196 12.95 -17.50 -13.64
CA GLN A 196 13.33 -18.92 -13.76
C GLN A 196 12.35 -19.74 -14.61
N SER A 197 11.18 -19.22 -14.89
CA SER A 197 10.12 -19.93 -15.64
C SER A 197 10.05 -19.59 -17.14
N GLY A 198 10.97 -18.81 -17.65
CA GLY A 198 11.16 -18.48 -19.08
C GLY A 198 12.48 -18.99 -19.59
#